data_05c6f380972872403d0956263f5e434f
#
_entry.id   05c6f380972872403d0956263f5e434f
#
_cell.length_a   1.000
_cell.length_b   1.000
_cell.length_c   1.000
_cell.angle_alpha   90.00
_cell.angle_beta   90.00
_cell.angle_gamma   90.00
#
_symmetry.space_group_name_H-M   'P 1'
#
loop_
_entity.id
_entity.type
_entity.pdbx_description
1 polymer ?
#
loop_
_entity_poly.entity_id
_entity_poly.type
_entity_poly.pdbx_seq_one_letter_code
_entity_poly.pdbx_strand_id
1 'polypeptide(L)'
;MNHLNKIQTDIEKFGSENNQEMAFLFQSLKHSLKTALKQAQKFNFDRCKPSIKHSINLSRLLYRNLSSAPAPTIIGHLDDPFAYIDETLRGSLTLPLAEDFEELILLVGEIEKYVKNLLKPVKSIRPYSNDYIEVRATDPFKKTLHHQHME
;
A
#
# COMPACT_ATOMS: atom_id res chain seq x y z
N MET A 1 20.13 -8.46 30.47
CA MET A 1 19.21 -8.33 29.39
C MET A 1 18.26 -7.22 29.62
N ASN A 2 18.06 -6.44 28.66
CA ASN A 2 17.31 -5.23 28.86
C ASN A 2 16.19 -5.09 27.84
N HIS A 3 15.40 -4.08 28.06
CA HIS A 3 14.22 -3.82 27.22
C HIS A 3 14.59 -3.53 25.78
N LEU A 4 15.75 -2.96 25.54
CA LEU A 4 16.17 -2.62 24.19
C LEU A 4 16.31 -3.84 23.31
N ASN A 5 16.92 -4.90 23.84
CA ASN A 5 17.07 -6.14 23.07
C ASN A 5 15.73 -6.78 22.78
N LYS A 6 14.83 -6.74 23.75
CA LYS A 6 13.49 -7.28 23.54
C LYS A 6 12.72 -6.51 22.49
N ILE A 7 12.77 -5.19 22.56
CA ILE A 7 12.09 -4.34 21.58
C ILE A 7 12.63 -4.60 20.18
N GLN A 8 13.95 -4.69 20.05
CA GLN A 8 14.56 -4.95 18.76
C GLN A 8 14.17 -6.31 18.22
N THR A 9 14.13 -7.33 19.07
CA THR A 9 13.71 -8.67 18.67
C THR A 9 12.25 -8.65 18.21
N ASP A 10 11.39 -7.95 18.92
CA ASP A 10 9.99 -7.84 18.58
C ASP A 10 9.80 -7.15 17.24
N ILE A 11 10.58 -6.09 16.97
CA ILE A 11 10.53 -5.39 15.69
C ILE A 11 10.99 -6.29 14.56
N GLU A 12 12.09 -7.02 14.77
CA GLU A 12 12.60 -7.94 13.75
C GLU A 12 11.60 -9.04 13.47
N LYS A 13 11.00 -9.59 14.51
CA LYS A 13 9.99 -10.63 14.38
C LYS A 13 8.78 -10.10 13.64
N PHE A 14 8.33 -8.90 13.97
CA PHE A 14 7.23 -8.26 13.27
C PHE A 14 7.55 -8.13 11.78
N GLY A 15 8.72 -7.59 11.46
CA GLY A 15 9.13 -7.42 10.07
C GLY A 15 9.21 -8.72 9.31
N SER A 16 9.71 -9.79 9.95
CA SER A 16 9.85 -11.08 9.32
C SER A 16 8.50 -11.76 9.08
N GLU A 17 7.65 -11.81 10.09
CA GLU A 17 6.37 -12.50 10.01
C GLU A 17 5.35 -11.72 9.17
N ASN A 18 5.29 -10.41 9.37
CA ASN A 18 4.31 -9.58 8.69
C ASN A 18 4.68 -9.25 7.26
N ASN A 19 5.97 -9.33 6.92
CA ASN A 19 6.38 -9.10 5.53
C ASN A 19 5.76 -10.13 4.59
N GLN A 20 5.72 -11.41 5.01
CA GLN A 20 5.11 -12.44 4.20
C GLN A 20 3.61 -12.24 4.08
N GLU A 21 2.96 -11.92 5.16
CA GLU A 21 1.52 -11.67 5.16
C GLU A 21 1.19 -10.45 4.32
N MET A 22 1.94 -9.37 4.49
CA MET A 22 1.73 -8.16 3.69
C MET A 22 1.99 -8.40 2.21
N ALA A 23 3.04 -9.15 1.88
CA ALA A 23 3.32 -9.49 0.49
C ALA A 23 2.16 -10.28 -0.12
N PHE A 24 1.62 -11.22 0.64
CA PHE A 24 0.46 -11.99 0.20
C PHE A 24 -0.75 -11.08 -0.02
N LEU A 25 -1.01 -10.17 0.90
CA LEU A 25 -2.14 -9.24 0.78
C LEU A 25 -1.99 -8.31 -0.41
N PHE A 26 -0.79 -7.79 -0.65
CA PHE A 26 -0.54 -6.96 -1.82
C PHE A 26 -0.78 -7.73 -3.11
N GLN A 27 -0.28 -8.96 -3.18
CA GLN A 27 -0.46 -9.79 -4.38
C GLN A 27 -1.94 -10.12 -4.59
N SER A 28 -2.64 -10.48 -3.53
CA SER A 28 -4.06 -10.80 -3.60
C SER A 28 -4.88 -9.61 -4.05
N LEU A 29 -4.57 -8.42 -3.52
CA LEU A 29 -5.27 -7.21 -3.90
C LEU A 29 -5.02 -6.87 -5.37
N LYS A 30 -3.78 -6.92 -5.81
CA LYS A 30 -3.46 -6.67 -7.22
C LYS A 30 -4.16 -7.66 -8.14
N HIS A 31 -4.17 -8.93 -7.76
CA HIS A 31 -4.84 -9.97 -8.56
C HIS A 31 -6.34 -9.71 -8.64
N SER A 32 -6.96 -9.38 -7.53
CA SER A 32 -8.39 -9.09 -7.48
C SER A 32 -8.75 -7.87 -8.33
N LEU A 33 -7.92 -6.83 -8.30
CA LEU A 33 -8.10 -5.66 -9.14
C LEU A 33 -7.95 -5.99 -10.62
N LYS A 34 -6.98 -6.82 -10.96
CA LYS A 34 -6.79 -7.26 -12.36
C LYS A 34 -7.97 -8.08 -12.85
N THR A 35 -8.56 -8.90 -11.99
CA THR A 35 -9.76 -9.66 -12.34
C THR A 35 -10.93 -8.72 -12.61
N ALA A 36 -11.12 -7.71 -11.75
CA ALA A 36 -12.14 -6.70 -11.97
C ALA A 36 -11.91 -5.94 -13.27
N LEU A 37 -10.66 -5.59 -13.56
CA LEU A 37 -10.29 -4.89 -14.77
C LEU A 37 -10.68 -5.71 -16.01
N LYS A 38 -10.36 -7.01 -16.03
CA LYS A 38 -10.70 -7.88 -17.15
C LYS A 38 -12.20 -7.89 -17.39
N GLN A 39 -12.98 -8.01 -16.33
CA GLN A 39 -14.43 -8.04 -16.47
C GLN A 39 -14.98 -6.70 -16.94
N ALA A 40 -14.42 -5.61 -16.45
CA ALA A 40 -14.82 -4.28 -16.89
C ALA A 40 -14.51 -4.04 -18.36
N GLN A 41 -13.35 -4.50 -18.83
CA GLN A 41 -12.95 -4.39 -20.24
C GLN A 41 -13.88 -5.18 -21.16
N LYS A 42 -14.46 -6.25 -20.64
CA LYS A 42 -15.44 -7.07 -21.40
C LYS A 42 -16.87 -6.58 -21.19
N PHE A 43 -17.05 -5.49 -20.45
CA PHE A 43 -18.36 -4.94 -20.11
C PHE A 43 -19.23 -5.92 -19.32
N ASN A 44 -18.63 -6.84 -18.60
CA ASN A 44 -19.33 -7.77 -17.71
C ASN A 44 -19.45 -7.15 -16.31
N PHE A 45 -20.27 -6.11 -16.19
CA PHE A 45 -20.31 -5.31 -14.97
C PHE A 45 -20.77 -6.10 -13.76
N ASP A 46 -21.72 -7.02 -13.93
CA ASP A 46 -22.18 -7.85 -12.81
C ASP A 46 -21.09 -8.76 -12.29
N ARG A 47 -20.20 -9.19 -13.16
CA ARG A 47 -19.07 -10.05 -12.76
C ARG A 47 -17.94 -9.28 -12.09
N CYS A 48 -17.93 -7.97 -12.23
CA CYS A 48 -16.97 -7.15 -11.52
C CYS A 48 -17.25 -7.11 -10.03
N LYS A 49 -18.50 -7.17 -9.63
CA LYS A 49 -18.92 -6.94 -8.23
C LYS A 49 -18.22 -7.83 -7.22
N PRO A 50 -18.14 -9.16 -7.42
CA PRO A 50 -17.43 -10.00 -6.45
C PRO A 50 -15.97 -9.61 -6.27
N SER A 51 -15.29 -9.31 -7.38
CA SER A 51 -13.89 -8.89 -7.32
C SER A 51 -13.73 -7.54 -6.66
N ILE A 52 -14.65 -6.62 -6.91
CA ILE A 52 -14.62 -5.31 -6.26
C ILE A 52 -14.81 -5.45 -4.75
N LYS A 53 -15.80 -6.24 -4.33
CA LYS A 53 -16.03 -6.47 -2.90
C LYS A 53 -14.84 -7.14 -2.24
N HIS A 54 -14.25 -8.10 -2.92
CA HIS A 54 -13.04 -8.77 -2.44
C HIS A 54 -11.88 -7.79 -2.30
N SER A 55 -11.72 -6.91 -3.29
CA SER A 55 -10.68 -5.89 -3.27
C SER A 55 -10.88 -4.90 -2.12
N ILE A 56 -12.12 -4.51 -1.84
CA ILE A 56 -12.42 -3.65 -0.70
C ILE A 56 -11.98 -4.33 0.60
N ASN A 57 -12.32 -5.59 0.78
CA ASN A 57 -11.97 -6.32 1.98
C ASN A 57 -10.45 -6.48 2.12
N LEU A 58 -9.77 -6.79 1.03
CA LEU A 58 -8.32 -6.95 1.04
C LEU A 58 -7.62 -5.62 1.34
N SER A 59 -8.10 -4.53 0.75
CA SER A 59 -7.53 -3.21 0.99
C SER A 59 -7.67 -2.81 2.45
N ARG A 60 -8.83 -3.05 3.04
CA ARG A 60 -9.08 -2.74 4.45
C ARG A 60 -8.22 -3.59 5.37
N LEU A 61 -8.08 -4.87 5.05
CA LEU A 61 -7.26 -5.77 5.83
C LEU A 61 -5.78 -5.38 5.76
N LEU A 62 -5.33 -5.02 4.57
CA LEU A 62 -3.96 -4.56 4.37
C LEU A 62 -3.68 -3.28 5.15
N TYR A 63 -4.60 -2.32 5.08
CA TYR A 63 -4.46 -1.08 5.84
C TYR A 63 -4.42 -1.35 7.35
N ARG A 64 -5.25 -2.26 7.82
CA ARG A 64 -5.27 -2.64 9.24
C ARG A 64 -3.93 -3.26 9.66
N ASN A 65 -3.36 -4.12 8.82
CA ASN A 65 -2.07 -4.72 9.10
C ASN A 65 -0.98 -3.66 9.19
N LEU A 66 -1.00 -2.71 8.27
CA LEU A 66 -0.03 -1.62 8.28
C LEU A 66 -0.23 -0.71 9.50
N SER A 67 -1.47 -0.56 9.93
CA SER A 67 -1.79 0.25 11.11
C SER A 67 -1.30 -0.37 12.40
N SER A 68 -1.07 -1.67 12.43
CA SER A 68 -0.49 -2.33 13.61
C SER A 68 1.03 -2.35 13.58
N ALA A 69 1.64 -1.75 12.58
CA ALA A 69 3.10 -1.69 12.52
C ALA A 69 3.66 -0.86 13.68
N PRO A 70 4.86 -1.21 14.16
CA PRO A 70 5.46 -0.47 15.27
C PRO A 70 5.94 0.92 14.89
N ALA A 71 5.83 1.30 13.63
CA ALA A 71 6.24 2.62 13.17
C ALA A 71 5.01 3.44 12.76
N PRO A 72 4.44 4.23 13.67
CA PRO A 72 3.22 4.99 13.37
C PRO A 72 3.35 5.99 12.22
N THR A 73 4.57 6.42 11.94
CA THR A 73 4.80 7.35 10.83
C THR A 73 4.47 6.77 9.47
N ILE A 74 4.48 5.44 9.34
CA ILE A 74 4.11 4.77 8.09
C ILE A 74 2.64 5.04 7.78
N ILE A 75 1.81 5.01 8.80
CA ILE A 75 0.36 5.11 8.64
C ILE A 75 -0.04 6.50 8.15
N GLY A 76 0.57 7.53 8.69
CA GLY A 76 0.22 8.90 8.34
C GLY A 76 0.37 9.19 6.85
N HIS A 77 1.30 8.52 6.19
CA HIS A 77 1.51 8.70 4.76
C HIS A 77 0.57 7.85 3.92
N LEU A 78 -0.08 6.84 4.51
CA LEU A 78 -0.89 5.89 3.76
C LEU A 78 -2.38 6.10 3.95
N ASP A 79 -2.80 6.97 4.87
CA ASP A 79 -4.22 7.22 5.13
C ASP A 79 -4.93 7.68 3.85
N ASP A 80 -4.40 8.68 3.18
CA ASP A 80 -5.03 9.23 1.99
C ASP A 80 -5.07 8.25 0.82
N PRO A 81 -3.96 7.56 0.48
CA PRO A 81 -4.03 6.55 -0.58
C PRO A 81 -5.04 5.44 -0.30
N PHE A 82 -5.09 4.94 0.92
CA PHE A 82 -6.05 3.88 1.24
C PHE A 82 -7.49 4.38 1.25
N ALA A 83 -7.72 5.61 1.70
CA ALA A 83 -9.04 6.22 1.61
C ALA A 83 -9.48 6.36 0.15
N TYR A 84 -8.57 6.75 -0.72
CA TYR A 84 -8.83 6.89 -2.14
C TYR A 84 -9.18 5.54 -2.78
N ILE A 85 -8.42 4.49 -2.42
CA ILE A 85 -8.71 3.14 -2.91
C ILE A 85 -10.11 2.70 -2.48
N ASP A 86 -10.42 2.86 -1.22
CA ASP A 86 -11.72 2.45 -0.67
C ASP A 86 -12.86 3.19 -1.35
N GLU A 87 -12.73 4.48 -1.49
CA GLU A 87 -13.75 5.33 -2.09
C GLU A 87 -13.96 4.99 -3.57
N THR A 88 -12.87 4.82 -4.30
CA THR A 88 -12.92 4.48 -5.72
C THR A 88 -13.57 3.11 -5.91
N LEU A 89 -13.21 2.13 -5.10
CA LEU A 89 -13.80 0.79 -5.20
C LEU A 89 -15.28 0.80 -4.86
N ARG A 90 -15.69 1.56 -3.86
CA ARG A 90 -17.12 1.66 -3.52
C ARG A 90 -17.90 2.30 -4.67
N GLY A 91 -17.33 3.32 -5.30
CA GLY A 91 -17.95 3.93 -6.47
C GLY A 91 -18.04 2.95 -7.64
N SER A 92 -17.06 2.07 -7.77
CA SER A 92 -17.03 1.07 -8.84
C SER A 92 -18.12 0.03 -8.71
N LEU A 93 -18.71 -0.14 -7.53
CA LEU A 93 -19.86 -1.06 -7.37
C LEU A 93 -21.06 -0.57 -8.17
N THR A 94 -21.17 0.72 -8.39
CA THR A 94 -22.26 1.29 -9.19
C THR A 94 -21.85 1.41 -10.65
N LEU A 95 -20.63 1.87 -10.90
CA LEU A 95 -20.14 2.08 -12.26
C LEU A 95 -18.68 1.61 -12.34
N PRO A 96 -18.46 0.34 -12.73
CA PRO A 96 -17.11 -0.20 -12.82
C PRO A 96 -16.43 0.25 -14.11
N LEU A 97 -15.51 1.20 -13.97
CA LEU A 97 -14.75 1.73 -15.09
C LEU A 97 -13.36 1.08 -15.13
N ALA A 98 -12.97 0.58 -16.28
CA ALA A 98 -11.66 -0.05 -16.46
C ALA A 98 -10.52 0.88 -16.03
N GLU A 99 -10.63 2.15 -16.34
CA GLU A 99 -9.62 3.16 -15.99
C GLU A 99 -9.38 3.24 -14.49
N ASP A 100 -10.43 3.10 -13.71
CA ASP A 100 -10.31 3.14 -12.25
C ASP A 100 -9.47 1.96 -11.74
N PHE A 101 -9.70 0.77 -12.29
CA PHE A 101 -8.95 -0.41 -11.87
C PHE A 101 -7.49 -0.31 -12.31
N GLU A 102 -7.23 0.22 -13.50
CA GLU A 102 -5.86 0.43 -13.95
C GLU A 102 -5.12 1.37 -13.02
N GLU A 103 -5.75 2.47 -12.65
CA GLU A 103 -5.17 3.43 -11.72
C GLU A 103 -4.90 2.82 -10.36
N LEU A 104 -5.86 2.05 -9.85
CA LEU A 104 -5.70 1.42 -8.53
C LEU A 104 -4.59 0.39 -8.52
N ILE A 105 -4.41 -0.37 -9.62
CA ILE A 105 -3.33 -1.33 -9.71
C ILE A 105 -1.98 -0.61 -9.61
N LEU A 106 -1.83 0.49 -10.31
CA LEU A 106 -0.61 1.29 -10.24
C LEU A 106 -0.39 1.86 -8.84
N LEU A 107 -1.43 2.37 -8.23
CA LEU A 107 -1.34 2.95 -6.88
C LEU A 107 -0.96 1.89 -5.85
N VAL A 108 -1.57 0.72 -5.92
CA VAL A 108 -1.24 -0.38 -5.01
C VAL A 108 0.23 -0.79 -5.19
N GLY A 109 0.71 -0.82 -6.43
CA GLY A 109 2.11 -1.09 -6.70
C GLY A 109 3.05 -0.06 -6.08
N GLU A 110 2.66 1.21 -6.14
CA GLU A 110 3.44 2.28 -5.53
C GLU A 110 3.45 2.17 -3.99
N ILE A 111 2.31 1.86 -3.42
CA ILE A 111 2.21 1.66 -1.96
C ILE A 111 3.10 0.48 -1.55
N GLU A 112 3.07 -0.60 -2.32
CA GLU A 112 3.88 -1.78 -2.03
C GLU A 112 5.37 -1.43 -2.02
N LYS A 113 5.83 -0.69 -3.01
CA LYS A 113 7.23 -0.26 -3.07
C LYS A 113 7.60 0.60 -1.87
N TYR A 114 6.73 1.53 -1.53
CA TYR A 114 6.95 2.43 -0.41
C TYR A 114 7.09 1.64 0.89
N VAL A 115 6.18 0.72 1.13
CA VAL A 115 6.19 -0.10 2.34
C VAL A 115 7.42 -0.99 2.38
N LYS A 116 7.77 -1.62 1.27
CA LYS A 116 8.96 -2.48 1.21
C LYS A 116 10.23 -1.69 1.52
N ASN A 117 10.33 -0.48 1.03
CA ASN A 117 11.49 0.35 1.30
C ASN A 117 11.58 0.76 2.77
N LEU A 118 10.45 1.04 3.39
CA LEU A 118 10.42 1.39 4.81
C LEU A 118 10.76 0.21 5.71
N LEU A 119 10.40 -1.00 5.30
CA LEU A 119 10.63 -2.19 6.11
C LEU A 119 11.95 -2.88 5.81
N LYS A 120 12.73 -2.35 4.89
CA LYS A 120 14.06 -2.88 4.64
C LYS A 120 14.92 -2.72 5.87
N PRO A 121 15.66 -3.78 6.27
CA PRO A 121 16.61 -3.62 7.35
C PRO A 121 17.67 -2.60 6.95
N VAL A 122 17.91 -1.65 7.83
CA VAL A 122 18.94 -0.66 7.61
C VAL A 122 20.27 -1.31 7.90
N LYS A 123 20.97 -1.69 6.85
CA LYS A 123 22.25 -2.41 7.00
C LYS A 123 23.40 -1.53 7.43
N SER A 124 23.38 -0.29 7.04
CA SER A 124 24.40 0.63 7.46
C SER A 124 23.78 1.98 7.61
N ILE A 125 23.69 2.42 8.82
CA ILE A 125 23.31 3.77 9.09
C ILE A 125 24.57 4.59 8.94
N ARG A 126 24.65 5.34 7.89
CA ARG A 126 25.75 6.26 7.77
C ARG A 126 25.49 7.42 8.69
N PRO A 127 26.50 7.84 9.41
CA PRO A 127 26.32 8.96 10.32
C PRO A 127 26.03 10.26 9.58
N TYR A 128 26.26 10.30 8.29
CA TYR A 128 25.95 11.49 7.54
C TYR A 128 24.50 11.52 7.22
N SER A 129 23.87 12.49 7.64
CA SER A 129 22.46 12.62 7.45
C SER A 129 22.08 13.17 6.09
N ASN A 130 23.02 13.29 5.17
CA ASN A 130 22.69 13.79 3.85
C ASN A 130 21.70 12.90 3.12
N ASP A 131 21.94 11.59 3.15
CA ASP A 131 21.00 10.64 2.58
C ASP A 131 19.66 10.71 3.28
N TYR A 132 19.71 10.91 4.55
CA TYR A 132 18.54 11.03 5.37
C TYR A 132 17.67 12.24 4.96
N ILE A 133 18.33 13.36 4.66
CA ILE A 133 17.62 14.55 4.23
C ILE A 133 16.96 14.32 2.87
N GLU A 134 17.63 13.65 1.98
CA GLU A 134 17.09 13.33 0.68
C GLU A 134 15.86 12.43 0.78
N VAL A 135 15.91 11.45 1.66
CA VAL A 135 14.78 10.55 1.86
C VAL A 135 13.54 11.32 2.29
N ARG A 136 13.71 12.31 3.17
CA ARG A 136 12.57 13.10 3.61
C ARG A 136 12.00 13.96 2.50
N ALA A 137 12.86 14.43 1.63
CA ALA A 137 12.43 15.29 0.54
C ALA A 137 11.68 14.51 -0.53
N THR A 138 11.78 13.19 -0.52
CA THR A 138 11.22 12.36 -1.56
C THR A 138 10.09 11.48 -1.07
N ASP A 139 9.13 12.05 -0.35
CA ASP A 139 7.89 11.34 -0.07
C ASP A 139 7.26 11.01 -1.42
N PRO A 140 7.16 9.73 -1.80
CA PRO A 140 6.74 9.37 -3.14
C PRO A 140 5.30 9.81 -3.44
N PHE A 141 4.43 9.79 -2.47
CA PHE A 141 3.04 10.16 -2.71
C PHE A 141 2.89 11.66 -2.85
N LYS A 142 3.53 12.41 -1.99
CA LYS A 142 3.49 13.86 -2.04
C LYS A 142 4.13 14.37 -3.32
N LYS A 143 5.26 13.78 -3.71
CA LYS A 143 5.96 14.17 -4.91
C LYS A 143 5.14 13.86 -6.16
N THR A 144 4.51 12.70 -6.20
CA THR A 144 3.70 12.29 -7.33
C THR A 144 2.50 13.21 -7.50
N LEU A 145 1.80 13.50 -6.42
CA LEU A 145 0.66 14.40 -6.46
C LEU A 145 1.06 15.80 -6.89
N HIS A 146 2.17 16.28 -6.35
CA HIS A 146 2.68 17.59 -6.70
C HIS A 146 3.06 17.67 -8.17
N HIS A 147 3.70 16.63 -8.68
CA HIS A 147 4.11 16.57 -10.07
C HIS A 147 2.89 16.60 -11.01
N GLN A 148 1.87 15.83 -10.69
CA GLN A 148 0.63 15.85 -11.45
C GLN A 148 -0.02 17.22 -11.45
N HIS A 149 0.10 17.92 -10.34
CA HIS A 149 -0.48 19.26 -10.21
C HIS A 149 0.23 20.29 -11.07
N MET A 150 1.50 20.14 -11.24
CA MET A 150 2.31 21.10 -11.99
C MET A 150 2.20 20.93 -13.50
N GLU A 151 1.71 19.82 -13.93
CA GLU A 151 1.46 19.59 -15.35
C GLU A 151 0.07 20.03 -15.75
#